data_d830edd148c5ab2206cef7b1ab5bc15b
#
_entry.id   d830edd148c5ab2206cef7b1ab5bc15b
#
_cell.length_a   1.000
_cell.length_b   1.000
_cell.length_c   1.000
_cell.angle_alpha   90.00
_cell.angle_beta   90.00
_cell.angle_gamma   90.00
#
_symmetry.space_group_name_H-M   'P 1'
#
loop_
_entity.id
_entity.type
_entity.pdbx_description
1 polymer ?
#
loop_
_entity_poly.entity_id
_entity_poly.type
_entity_poly.pdbx_seq_one_letter_code
_entity_poly.pdbx_strand_id
1 'polypeptide(L)'
;MTADASRVSVRILEKEYHVACPAEDKAALLTSAELLNNKMREIRDSGKVVGLDRVAVMAALNLANELIKAQGQDEELKNIVGLRIRSMREHLDSALGPAKQLTL
;
A
#
# COMPACT_ATOMS: atom_id res chain seq x y z
N MET A 1 -28.52 -7.52 -7.55
CA MET A 1 -28.40 -7.32 -6.22
C MET A 1 -27.03 -7.62 -5.73
N THR A 2 -26.62 -6.90 -4.92
CA THR A 2 -25.31 -7.06 -4.48
C THR A 2 -25.34 -7.80 -3.20
N ALA A 3 -25.68 -9.03 -3.32
CA ALA A 3 -25.69 -9.88 -2.18
C ALA A 3 -24.36 -9.96 -1.49
N ASP A 4 -23.33 -9.49 -2.19
CA ASP A 4 -22.00 -9.65 -1.67
C ASP A 4 -21.57 -8.57 -0.70
N ALA A 5 -22.34 -7.50 -0.59
CA ALA A 5 -22.02 -6.44 0.33
C ALA A 5 -22.35 -6.87 1.75
N SER A 6 -21.38 -6.80 2.63
CA SER A 6 -21.59 -7.09 4.03
C SER A 6 -21.17 -5.88 4.86
N ARG A 7 -21.79 -5.74 6.03
CA ARG A 7 -21.43 -4.69 6.96
C ARG A 7 -20.39 -5.22 7.91
N VAL A 8 -19.33 -4.47 8.03
CA VAL A 8 -18.21 -4.85 8.90
C VAL A 8 -18.04 -3.74 9.92
N SER A 9 -17.91 -4.13 11.17
CA SER A 9 -17.66 -3.18 12.25
C SER A 9 -16.15 -3.08 12.46
N VAL A 10 -15.63 -1.87 12.41
CA VAL A 10 -14.20 -1.63 12.67
C VAL A 10 -14.09 -0.66 13.84
N ARG A 11 -13.06 -0.82 14.63
CA ARG A 11 -12.83 0.01 15.80
C ARG A 11 -11.56 0.83 15.61
N ILE A 12 -11.74 2.16 15.66
CA ILE A 12 -10.63 3.10 15.51
C ILE A 12 -10.63 4.02 16.73
N LEU A 13 -9.60 3.96 17.54
CA LEU A 13 -9.46 4.76 18.75
C LEU A 13 -10.73 4.75 19.60
N GLU A 14 -11.21 3.56 19.92
CA GLU A 14 -12.34 3.34 20.79
C GLU A 14 -13.70 3.75 20.20
N LYS A 15 -13.73 4.15 18.94
CA LYS A 15 -14.97 4.41 18.22
C LYS A 15 -15.24 3.29 17.25
N GLU A 16 -16.48 2.91 17.15
CA GLU A 16 -16.91 1.86 16.25
C GLU A 16 -17.50 2.46 14.99
N TYR A 17 -17.09 1.95 13.85
CA TYR A 17 -17.59 2.38 12.55
C TYR A 17 -18.10 1.18 11.79
N HIS A 18 -19.22 1.37 11.12
CA HIS A 18 -19.80 0.33 10.29
C HIS A 18 -19.50 0.64 8.83
N VAL A 19 -18.84 -0.26 8.17
CA VAL A 19 -18.41 -0.08 6.79
C VAL A 19 -19.00 -1.19 5.94
N ALA A 20 -19.59 -0.82 4.81
CA ALA A 20 -20.08 -1.80 3.86
C ALA A 20 -18.96 -2.15 2.88
N CYS A 21 -18.73 -3.42 2.67
CA CYS A 21 -17.74 -3.86 1.69
C CYS A 21 -18.14 -5.23 1.16
N PRO A 22 -17.62 -5.63 -0.02
CA PRO A 22 -17.83 -6.99 -0.50
C PRO A 22 -17.27 -7.98 0.50
N ALA A 23 -17.95 -9.12 0.64
CA ALA A 23 -17.53 -10.13 1.60
C ALA A 23 -16.09 -10.58 1.41
N GLU A 24 -15.64 -10.63 0.18
CA GLU A 24 -14.28 -11.03 -0.17
C GLU A 24 -13.23 -10.03 0.30
N ASP A 25 -13.62 -8.77 0.55
CA ASP A 25 -12.71 -7.72 1.00
C ASP A 25 -12.70 -7.55 2.52
N LYS A 26 -13.50 -8.33 3.22
CA LYS A 26 -13.64 -8.16 4.67
C LYS A 26 -12.31 -8.31 5.42
N ALA A 27 -11.54 -9.33 5.09
CA ALA A 27 -10.25 -9.56 5.75
C ALA A 27 -9.28 -8.41 5.51
N ALA A 28 -9.24 -7.92 4.27
CA ALA A 28 -8.38 -6.78 3.92
C ALA A 28 -8.82 -5.52 4.64
N LEU A 29 -10.13 -5.30 4.76
CA LEU A 29 -10.65 -4.14 5.48
C LEU A 29 -10.28 -4.18 6.96
N LEU A 30 -10.41 -5.34 7.60
CA LEU A 30 -10.06 -5.49 9.02
C LEU A 30 -8.56 -5.26 9.25
N THR A 31 -7.72 -5.76 8.36
CA THR A 31 -6.28 -5.52 8.43
C THR A 31 -5.96 -4.04 8.24
N SER A 32 -6.63 -3.39 7.31
CA SER A 32 -6.46 -1.95 7.06
C SER A 32 -6.88 -1.13 8.27
N ALA A 33 -8.00 -1.50 8.90
CA ALA A 33 -8.49 -0.81 10.08
C ALA A 33 -7.52 -0.95 11.24
N GLU A 34 -6.93 -2.12 11.41
CA GLU A 34 -5.92 -2.35 12.45
C GLU A 34 -4.69 -1.50 12.21
N LEU A 35 -4.22 -1.45 10.97
CA LEU A 35 -3.07 -0.62 10.62
C LEU A 35 -3.34 0.86 10.89
N LEU A 36 -4.50 1.35 10.48
CA LEU A 36 -4.89 2.72 10.72
C LEU A 36 -5.00 3.02 12.21
N ASN A 37 -5.66 2.12 12.94
CA ASN A 37 -5.80 2.29 14.39
C ASN A 37 -4.45 2.38 15.10
N ASN A 38 -3.52 1.53 14.72
CA ASN A 38 -2.18 1.54 15.32
C ASN A 38 -1.45 2.84 15.00
N LYS A 39 -1.56 3.31 13.76
CA LYS A 39 -0.93 4.56 13.34
C LYS A 39 -1.52 5.75 14.10
N MET A 40 -2.84 5.78 14.23
CA MET A 40 -3.52 6.86 14.94
C MET A 40 -3.20 6.83 16.45
N ARG A 41 -3.06 5.64 17.01
CA ARG A 41 -2.68 5.50 18.42
C ARG A 41 -1.28 6.04 18.66
N GLU A 42 -0.33 5.74 17.79
CA GLU A 42 1.03 6.29 17.89
C GLU A 42 1.01 7.81 17.90
N ILE A 43 0.25 8.40 16.99
CA ILE A 43 0.18 9.86 16.86
C ILE A 43 -0.49 10.46 18.09
N ARG A 44 -1.58 9.88 18.57
CA ARG A 44 -2.26 10.34 19.75
C ARG A 44 -1.34 10.29 20.96
N ASP A 45 -0.63 9.17 21.13
CA ASP A 45 0.21 8.95 22.30
C ASP A 45 1.47 9.82 22.28
N SER A 46 1.83 10.37 21.12
CA SER A 46 2.95 11.32 21.05
C SER A 46 2.62 12.63 21.77
N GLY A 47 1.33 12.93 21.93
CA GLY A 47 0.89 14.14 22.60
C GLY A 47 1.06 15.42 21.79
N LYS A 48 1.57 15.32 20.57
CA LYS A 48 1.83 16.50 19.73
C LYS A 48 0.65 16.93 18.90
N VAL A 49 -0.31 16.03 18.73
CA VAL A 49 -1.49 16.28 17.91
C VAL A 49 -2.72 16.01 18.76
N VAL A 50 -3.62 16.98 18.81
CA VAL A 50 -4.84 16.90 19.62
C VAL A 50 -6.05 16.95 18.70
N GLY A 51 -7.03 16.10 18.99
CA GLY A 51 -8.26 16.02 18.23
C GLY A 51 -8.27 14.84 17.28
N LEU A 52 -9.38 14.11 17.27
CA LEU A 52 -9.53 12.90 16.48
C LEU A 52 -9.35 13.17 14.99
N ASP A 53 -9.90 14.26 14.49
CA ASP A 53 -9.80 14.63 13.09
C ASP A 53 -8.35 14.92 12.68
N ARG A 54 -7.60 15.62 13.53
CA ARG A 54 -6.20 15.92 13.26
C ARG A 54 -5.33 14.68 13.32
N VAL A 55 -5.59 13.82 14.29
CA VAL A 55 -4.89 12.54 14.41
C VAL A 55 -5.14 11.71 13.15
N ALA A 56 -6.37 11.66 12.69
CA ALA A 56 -6.73 10.92 11.48
C ALA A 56 -6.04 11.49 10.24
N VAL A 57 -6.00 12.80 10.10
CA VAL A 57 -5.33 13.44 8.96
C VAL A 57 -3.83 13.15 8.98
N MET A 58 -3.20 13.26 10.15
CA MET A 58 -1.77 12.96 10.28
C MET A 58 -1.47 11.50 9.98
N ALA A 59 -2.32 10.59 10.45
CA ALA A 59 -2.18 9.17 10.15
C ALA A 59 -2.31 8.93 8.65
N ALA A 60 -3.29 9.56 8.02
CA ALA A 60 -3.50 9.42 6.58
C ALA A 60 -2.31 9.94 5.80
N LEU A 61 -1.73 11.07 6.19
CA LEU A 61 -0.55 11.62 5.54
C LEU A 61 0.66 10.70 5.69
N ASN A 62 0.84 10.14 6.88
CA ASN A 62 1.93 9.20 7.11
C ASN A 62 1.78 7.94 6.27
N LEU A 63 0.57 7.38 6.22
CA LEU A 63 0.31 6.19 5.43
C LEU A 63 0.44 6.47 3.94
N ALA A 64 -0.03 7.62 3.48
CA ALA A 64 0.11 8.03 2.08
C ALA A 64 1.59 8.16 1.71
N ASN A 65 2.39 8.76 2.60
CA ASN A 65 3.82 8.90 2.38
C ASN A 65 4.51 7.54 2.33
N GLU A 66 4.14 6.63 3.21
CA GLU A 66 4.68 5.27 3.22
C GLU A 66 4.31 4.54 1.93
N LEU A 67 3.08 4.72 1.46
CA LEU A 67 2.64 4.13 0.21
C LEU A 67 3.43 4.65 -0.97
N ILE A 68 3.64 5.95 -1.04
CA ILE A 68 4.42 6.58 -2.12
C ILE A 68 5.86 6.03 -2.11
N LYS A 69 6.46 5.92 -0.93
CA LYS A 69 7.80 5.37 -0.80
C LYS A 69 7.87 3.92 -1.24
N ALA A 70 6.88 3.13 -0.84
CA ALA A 70 6.81 1.73 -1.22
C ALA A 70 6.66 1.57 -2.74
N GLN A 71 5.84 2.41 -3.36
CA GLN A 71 5.66 2.42 -4.81
C GLN A 71 6.96 2.83 -5.51
N GLY A 72 7.64 3.83 -4.98
CA GLY A 72 8.92 4.26 -5.52
C GLY A 72 9.98 3.17 -5.45
N GLN A 73 10.04 2.47 -4.34
CA GLN A 73 10.95 1.35 -4.16
C GLN A 73 10.64 0.21 -5.12
N ASP A 74 9.37 -0.09 -5.32
CA ASP A 74 8.93 -1.12 -6.22
C ASP A 74 9.32 -0.77 -7.66
N GLU A 75 9.12 0.47 -8.07
CA GLU A 75 9.51 0.94 -9.39
C GLU A 75 11.02 0.91 -9.59
N GLU A 76 11.77 1.32 -8.58
CA GLU A 76 13.22 1.25 -8.59
C GLU A 76 13.71 -0.18 -8.78
N LEU A 77 13.13 -1.10 -8.03
CA LEU A 77 13.45 -2.50 -8.13
C LEU A 77 13.13 -3.05 -9.52
N LYS A 78 11.97 -2.69 -10.04
CA LYS A 78 11.58 -3.10 -11.40
C LYS A 78 12.55 -2.55 -12.43
N ASN A 79 12.97 -1.32 -12.28
CA ASN A 79 13.94 -0.71 -13.20
C ASN A 79 15.29 -1.40 -13.14
N ILE A 80 15.77 -1.74 -11.95
CA ILE A 80 17.02 -2.43 -11.76
C ILE A 80 16.95 -3.82 -12.39
N VAL A 81 15.86 -4.54 -12.14
CA VAL A 81 15.65 -5.87 -12.72
C VAL A 81 15.58 -5.79 -14.24
N GLY A 82 14.84 -4.79 -14.75
CA GLY A 82 14.72 -4.56 -16.18
C GLY A 82 16.07 -4.29 -16.83
N LEU A 83 16.90 -3.46 -16.20
CA LEU A 83 18.23 -3.18 -16.69
C LEU A 83 19.12 -4.42 -16.71
N ARG A 84 19.04 -5.24 -15.68
CA ARG A 84 19.79 -6.50 -15.62
C ARG A 84 19.37 -7.47 -16.72
N ILE A 85 18.06 -7.61 -16.91
CA ILE A 85 17.54 -8.47 -17.97
C ILE A 85 18.00 -7.98 -19.32
N ARG A 86 17.95 -6.67 -19.54
CA ARG A 86 18.39 -6.07 -20.78
C ARG A 86 19.87 -6.31 -21.03
N SER A 87 20.68 -6.10 -20.00
CA SER A 87 22.12 -6.33 -20.09
C SER A 87 22.45 -7.78 -20.41
N MET A 88 21.80 -8.71 -19.73
CA MET A 88 21.99 -10.13 -19.98
C MET A 88 21.57 -10.49 -21.39
N ARG A 89 20.47 -9.92 -21.87
CA ARG A 89 19.97 -10.18 -23.21
C ARG A 89 20.92 -9.63 -24.27
N GLU A 90 21.41 -8.43 -24.09
CA GLU A 90 22.37 -7.81 -24.99
C GLU A 90 23.63 -8.66 -25.08
N HIS A 91 24.06 -9.16 -23.95
CA HIS A 91 25.24 -10.03 -23.90
C HIS A 91 25.02 -11.33 -24.67
N LEU A 92 23.85 -11.94 -24.50
CA LEU A 92 23.48 -13.15 -25.22
C LEU A 92 23.35 -12.88 -26.72
N ASP A 93 22.68 -11.78 -27.07
CA ASP A 93 22.45 -11.42 -28.46
C ASP A 93 23.77 -11.11 -29.19
N SER A 94 24.73 -10.52 -28.50
CA SER A 94 26.08 -10.30 -29.01
C SER A 94 26.74 -11.58 -29.35
N ALA A 95 26.50 -12.65 -28.60
CA ALA A 95 27.09 -13.95 -28.84
C ALA A 95 26.33 -14.78 -29.87
N LEU A 96 25.02 -14.51 -30.02
CA LEU A 96 24.13 -15.36 -30.85
C LEU A 96 23.60 -14.68 -32.10
N GLY A 97 23.79 -13.38 -32.27
CA GLY A 97 23.29 -12.63 -33.42
C GLY A 97 22.55 -11.36 -33.04
N PRO A 98 21.74 -10.82 -33.93
CA PRO A 98 21.11 -9.52 -33.70
C PRO A 98 20.26 -9.48 -32.45
N ALA A 99 20.37 -8.41 -31.75
CA ALA A 99 19.64 -8.23 -30.48
C ALA A 99 18.19 -7.89 -30.71
N LYS A 100 17.34 -8.49 -29.91
CA LYS A 100 15.95 -8.06 -29.79
C LYS A 100 15.81 -7.35 -28.48
N GLN A 101 15.31 -6.15 -28.52
CA GLN A 101 15.10 -5.40 -27.30
C GLN A 101 13.91 -5.92 -26.52
N LEU A 102 14.10 -6.04 -25.23
CA LEU A 102 13.02 -6.37 -24.33
C LEU A 102 12.45 -5.07 -23.81
N THR A 103 11.14 -4.85 -24.05
CA THR A 103 10.48 -3.67 -23.53
C THR A 103 9.80 -4.03 -22.21
N LEU A 104 10.12 -3.31 -21.19
CA LEU A 104 9.55 -3.57 -19.87
C LEU A 104 8.69 -2.42 -19.38
#